data_8368e0fed2af5ffbf5b114a073c04590
#
_entry.id   8368e0fed2af5ffbf5b114a073c04590
#
_cell.length_a   1.000
_cell.length_b   1.000
_cell.length_c   1.000
_cell.angle_alpha   90.00
_cell.angle_beta   90.00
_cell.angle_gamma   90.00
#
_symmetry.space_group_name_H-M   'P 1'
#
loop_
_entity.id
_entity.type
_entity.pdbx_description
1 polymer ?
#
loop_
_entity_poly.entity_id
_entity_poly.type
_entity_poly.pdbx_seq_one_letter_code
_entity_poly.pdbx_strand_id
1 'polypeptide(L)'
;MRLIAFPLAGLATLAGVVAFTPPAANQESAPSFVTSIPPGYRDWKLISVAHEAGSFNSFSAVLGNDLAIQAYREGKVPFPDGAIIAALHYRHVPSEENNKVFGQAQSFVSGAPTNIQFMVKDTKKYAATGGWGFAHFQDGKPADEAFMKPCFPCHNEIKARDLVFTRYAQ
;
A
#
# COMPACT_ATOMS: atom_id res chain seq x y z
N MET A 1 76.84 9.54 55.77
CA MET A 1 76.41 8.76 54.59
C MET A 1 74.96 9.07 54.33
N ARG A 2 74.68 9.86 53.26
CA ARG A 2 73.31 10.22 52.81
C ARG A 2 73.06 9.48 51.54
N LEU A 3 72.05 8.55 51.54
CA LEU A 3 71.59 7.82 50.40
C LEU A 3 70.57 8.74 49.62
N ILE A 4 70.89 8.98 48.39
CA ILE A 4 70.03 9.72 47.47
C ILE A 4 69.19 8.69 46.67
N ALA A 5 67.87 8.71 46.86
CA ALA A 5 66.95 7.85 46.08
C ALA A 5 66.46 8.64 44.81
N PHE A 6 66.61 8.04 43.65
CA PHE A 6 66.07 8.55 42.40
C PHE A 6 64.66 8.01 42.16
N PRO A 7 63.70 8.80 41.77
CA PRO A 7 62.40 8.26 41.34
C PRO A 7 62.43 7.80 39.88
N LEU A 8 62.02 6.53 39.67
CA LEU A 8 61.69 6.02 38.31
C LEU A 8 60.39 6.66 37.84
N ALA A 9 60.47 7.42 36.75
CA ALA A 9 59.29 7.90 36.03
C ALA A 9 58.81 6.76 35.10
N GLY A 10 57.66 6.17 35.40
CA GLY A 10 57.01 5.19 34.55
C GLY A 10 56.25 5.91 33.41
N LEU A 11 56.62 5.63 32.18
CA LEU A 11 55.92 6.07 30.96
C LEU A 11 54.68 5.16 30.77
N ALA A 12 53.48 5.69 31.00
CA ALA A 12 52.26 4.99 30.68
C ALA A 12 51.89 5.26 29.18
N THR A 13 52.04 4.27 28.35
CA THR A 13 51.57 4.31 26.95
C THR A 13 50.06 4.05 26.89
N LEU A 14 49.26 5.08 26.63
CA LEU A 14 47.85 4.92 26.28
C LEU A 14 47.73 4.35 24.88
N ALA A 15 47.37 3.07 24.77
CA ALA A 15 46.95 2.47 23.53
C ALA A 15 45.50 2.92 23.23
N GLY A 16 45.36 3.85 22.29
CA GLY A 16 44.04 4.26 21.80
C GLY A 16 43.40 3.14 20.94
N VAL A 17 42.34 2.55 21.46
CA VAL A 17 41.49 1.62 20.66
C VAL A 17 40.65 2.45 19.72
N VAL A 18 41.01 2.48 18.43
CA VAL A 18 40.18 3.05 17.37
C VAL A 18 39.07 2.04 17.08
N ALA A 19 37.87 2.30 17.60
CA ALA A 19 36.68 1.53 17.25
C ALA A 19 36.31 1.81 15.79
N PHE A 20 36.54 0.84 14.90
CA PHE A 20 35.99 0.85 13.56
C PHE A 20 34.50 0.58 13.68
N THR A 21 33.67 1.62 13.55
CA THR A 21 32.24 1.46 13.27
C THR A 21 32.12 1.06 11.80
N PRO A 22 31.57 -0.13 11.47
CA PRO A 22 31.28 -0.45 10.08
C PRO A 22 30.30 0.58 9.52
N PRO A 23 30.43 0.97 8.23
CA PRO A 23 29.46 1.85 7.60
C PRO A 23 28.08 1.20 7.73
N ALA A 24 27.09 1.99 8.15
CA ALA A 24 25.69 1.56 8.17
C ALA A 24 25.37 1.04 6.76
N ALA A 25 25.03 -0.25 6.67
CA ALA A 25 24.54 -0.81 5.42
C ALA A 25 23.36 0.06 5.00
N ASN A 26 23.43 0.64 3.80
CA ASN A 26 22.28 1.26 3.16
C ASN A 26 21.18 0.18 3.14
N GLN A 27 20.25 0.23 4.07
CA GLN A 27 19.00 -0.48 3.95
C GLN A 27 18.29 0.16 2.77
N GLU A 28 18.43 -0.47 1.62
CA GLU A 28 17.60 -0.20 0.47
C GLU A 28 16.16 -0.30 0.98
N SER A 29 15.46 0.82 1.02
CA SER A 29 14.10 0.87 1.54
C SER A 29 13.29 -0.12 0.71
N ALA A 30 12.66 -1.10 1.35
CA ALA A 30 11.81 -2.07 0.68
C ALA A 30 10.81 -1.32 -0.23
N PRO A 31 10.59 -1.82 -1.46
CA PRO A 31 9.74 -1.11 -2.42
C PRO A 31 8.34 -0.92 -1.81
N SER A 32 7.86 0.32 -1.85
CA SER A 32 6.51 0.70 -1.38
C SER A 32 5.40 0.13 -2.28
N PHE A 33 5.78 -0.60 -3.34
CA PHE A 33 4.87 -1.04 -4.39
C PHE A 33 4.81 -2.56 -4.48
N VAL A 34 3.60 -3.03 -4.80
CA VAL A 34 3.33 -4.44 -5.12
C VAL A 34 3.52 -4.64 -6.62
N THR A 35 4.41 -5.55 -7.00
CA THR A 35 4.82 -5.78 -8.40
C THR A 35 4.16 -6.99 -9.05
N SER A 36 3.38 -7.75 -8.30
CA SER A 36 2.66 -8.93 -8.80
C SER A 36 1.19 -8.90 -8.41
N ILE A 37 0.33 -9.33 -9.33
CA ILE A 37 -1.11 -9.45 -9.07
C ILE A 37 -1.33 -10.57 -8.05
N PRO A 38 -2.00 -10.29 -6.90
CA PRO A 38 -2.35 -11.31 -5.95
C PRO A 38 -3.26 -12.39 -6.58
N PRO A 39 -2.95 -13.68 -6.40
CA PRO A 39 -3.73 -14.75 -7.02
C PRO A 39 -5.15 -14.83 -6.45
N GLY A 40 -6.11 -15.28 -7.27
CA GLY A 40 -7.49 -15.54 -6.83
C GLY A 40 -8.32 -14.29 -6.53
N TYR A 41 -7.83 -13.09 -6.81
CA TYR A 41 -8.53 -11.85 -6.45
C TYR A 41 -9.94 -11.72 -7.05
N ARG A 42 -10.22 -12.38 -8.17
CA ARG A 42 -11.55 -12.34 -8.80
C ARG A 42 -12.62 -13.12 -8.04
N ASP A 43 -12.20 -14.06 -7.18
CA ASP A 43 -13.07 -14.88 -6.34
C ASP A 43 -13.26 -14.28 -4.94
N TRP A 44 -12.64 -13.11 -4.67
CA TRP A 44 -12.77 -12.45 -3.38
C TRP A 44 -14.15 -11.81 -3.21
N LYS A 45 -14.49 -11.54 -1.95
CA LYS A 45 -15.82 -11.00 -1.60
C LYS A 45 -15.89 -9.51 -1.89
N LEU A 46 -17.08 -9.08 -2.31
CA LEU A 46 -17.37 -7.67 -2.54
C LEU A 46 -17.32 -6.88 -1.24
N ILE A 47 -16.57 -5.78 -1.25
CA ILE A 47 -16.57 -4.77 -0.18
C ILE A 47 -17.54 -3.66 -0.52
N SER A 48 -17.47 -3.12 -1.76
CA SER A 48 -18.26 -1.98 -2.21
C SER A 48 -18.23 -1.84 -3.71
N VAL A 49 -19.14 -1.02 -4.22
CA VAL A 49 -19.11 -0.49 -5.58
C VAL A 49 -19.13 1.02 -5.54
N ALA A 50 -18.51 1.66 -6.53
CA ALA A 50 -18.51 3.11 -6.67
C ALA A 50 -18.61 3.52 -8.13
N HIS A 51 -19.15 4.73 -8.37
CA HIS A 51 -19.02 5.44 -9.63
C HIS A 51 -18.15 6.67 -9.38
N GLU A 52 -17.03 6.74 -10.08
CA GLU A 52 -16.12 7.87 -10.06
C GLU A 52 -16.39 8.74 -11.28
N ALA A 53 -17.05 9.88 -11.01
CA ALA A 53 -17.44 10.83 -12.05
C ALA A 53 -16.26 11.67 -12.56
N GLY A 54 -16.52 12.61 -13.46
CA GLY A 54 -15.53 13.53 -14.02
C GLY A 54 -14.62 12.85 -15.03
N SER A 55 -13.32 13.13 -14.94
CA SER A 55 -12.33 12.60 -15.91
C SER A 55 -12.15 11.09 -15.84
N PHE A 56 -12.42 10.47 -14.71
CA PHE A 56 -12.36 9.01 -14.55
C PHE A 56 -13.54 8.32 -15.25
N ASN A 57 -14.74 8.82 -15.05
CA ASN A 57 -16.01 8.27 -15.56
C ASN A 57 -16.01 6.74 -15.58
N SER A 58 -15.77 6.14 -14.40
CA SER A 58 -15.57 4.71 -14.24
C SER A 58 -16.44 4.12 -13.14
N PHE A 59 -16.82 2.86 -13.30
CA PHE A 59 -17.26 2.03 -12.21
C PHE A 59 -16.06 1.35 -11.55
N SER A 60 -16.10 1.24 -10.23
CA SER A 60 -15.19 0.38 -9.49
C SER A 60 -15.94 -0.66 -8.65
N ALA A 61 -15.51 -1.92 -8.75
CA ALA A 61 -15.87 -2.98 -7.84
C ALA A 61 -14.71 -3.23 -6.90
N VAL A 62 -14.92 -3.05 -5.61
CA VAL A 62 -13.86 -3.23 -4.61
C VAL A 62 -14.08 -4.56 -3.90
N LEU A 63 -13.08 -5.42 -3.99
CA LEU A 63 -13.06 -6.76 -3.42
C LEU A 63 -12.03 -6.84 -2.30
N GLY A 64 -12.23 -7.77 -1.38
CA GLY A 64 -11.27 -8.07 -0.32
C GLY A 64 -11.08 -9.55 -0.10
N ASN A 65 -9.86 -9.93 0.27
CA ASN A 65 -9.62 -11.27 0.76
C ASN A 65 -10.32 -11.48 2.13
N ASP A 66 -10.33 -12.70 2.64
CA ASP A 66 -11.07 -13.01 3.88
C ASP A 66 -10.62 -12.17 5.07
N LEU A 67 -9.33 -11.84 5.18
CA LEU A 67 -8.80 -10.99 6.26
C LEU A 67 -9.33 -9.55 6.16
N ALA A 68 -9.36 -8.98 4.96
CA ALA A 68 -9.90 -7.65 4.74
C ALA A 68 -11.42 -7.62 5.04
N ILE A 69 -12.17 -8.60 4.56
CA ILE A 69 -13.62 -8.72 4.81
C ILE A 69 -13.92 -8.88 6.30
N GLN A 70 -13.15 -9.69 7.01
CA GLN A 70 -13.31 -9.85 8.45
C GLN A 70 -13.06 -8.52 9.18
N ALA A 71 -11.96 -7.82 8.85
CA ALA A 71 -11.65 -6.53 9.45
C ALA A 71 -12.78 -5.50 9.23
N TYR A 72 -13.35 -5.44 8.03
CA TYR A 72 -14.48 -4.56 7.75
C TYR A 72 -15.72 -4.90 8.59
N ARG A 73 -16.08 -6.18 8.70
CA ARG A 73 -17.25 -6.63 9.47
C ARG A 73 -17.11 -6.37 10.97
N GLU A 74 -15.88 -6.46 11.48
CA GLU A 74 -15.56 -6.20 12.88
C GLU A 74 -15.33 -4.70 13.16
N GLY A 75 -15.31 -3.85 12.13
CA GLY A 75 -14.94 -2.43 12.28
C GLY A 75 -13.49 -2.25 12.73
N LYS A 76 -12.63 -3.22 12.44
CA LYS A 76 -11.26 -3.27 12.93
C LYS A 76 -10.33 -2.35 12.14
N VAL A 77 -9.71 -1.41 12.86
CA VAL A 77 -8.68 -0.50 12.35
C VAL A 77 -7.53 -0.47 13.38
N PRO A 78 -6.28 -0.64 12.97
CA PRO A 78 -5.79 -0.89 11.62
C PRO A 78 -6.14 -2.29 11.10
N PHE A 79 -6.11 -2.45 9.77
CA PHE A 79 -6.25 -3.75 9.12
C PHE A 79 -5.10 -4.68 9.52
N PRO A 80 -5.35 -5.99 9.66
CA PRO A 80 -4.30 -6.97 9.99
C PRO A 80 -3.35 -7.18 8.80
N ASP A 81 -2.10 -7.54 9.10
CA ASP A 81 -1.15 -7.99 8.07
C ASP A 81 -1.74 -9.16 7.27
N GLY A 82 -1.53 -9.15 5.96
CA GLY A 82 -2.13 -10.08 5.02
C GLY A 82 -3.51 -9.66 4.50
N ALA A 83 -4.14 -8.59 5.01
CA ALA A 83 -5.33 -8.03 4.40
C ALA A 83 -4.99 -7.47 3.01
N ILE A 84 -5.83 -7.80 2.01
CA ILE A 84 -5.65 -7.30 0.64
C ILE A 84 -6.99 -6.77 0.14
N ILE A 85 -6.93 -5.57 -0.45
CA ILE A 85 -8.06 -4.91 -1.10
C ILE A 85 -7.72 -4.75 -2.58
N ALA A 86 -8.67 -5.08 -3.45
CA ALA A 86 -8.56 -4.94 -4.90
C ALA A 86 -9.67 -4.02 -5.41
N ALA A 87 -9.32 -2.98 -6.16
CA ALA A 87 -10.27 -2.12 -6.85
C ALA A 87 -10.20 -2.39 -8.37
N LEU A 88 -11.26 -2.96 -8.91
CA LEU A 88 -11.40 -3.29 -10.32
C LEU A 88 -12.15 -2.17 -11.03
N HIS A 89 -11.48 -1.48 -11.94
CA HIS A 89 -12.06 -0.33 -12.65
C HIS A 89 -12.52 -0.71 -14.04
N TYR A 90 -13.70 -0.20 -14.40
CA TYR A 90 -14.36 -0.45 -15.66
C TYR A 90 -14.88 0.88 -16.25
N ARG A 91 -14.96 1.00 -17.56
CA ARG A 91 -15.62 2.13 -18.20
C ARG A 91 -17.08 2.18 -17.77
N HIS A 92 -17.56 3.37 -17.45
CA HIS A 92 -18.96 3.67 -17.23
C HIS A 92 -19.62 3.92 -18.58
N VAL A 93 -20.51 3.03 -19.02
CA VAL A 93 -21.16 3.14 -20.33
C VAL A 93 -22.68 3.04 -20.20
N PRO A 94 -23.45 3.80 -20.99
CA PRO A 94 -24.90 3.64 -20.99
C PRO A 94 -25.31 2.27 -21.53
N SER A 95 -26.35 1.68 -20.96
CA SER A 95 -26.96 0.47 -21.48
C SER A 95 -28.04 0.85 -22.49
N GLU A 96 -27.70 0.81 -23.76
CA GLU A 96 -28.65 1.15 -24.86
C GLU A 96 -29.89 0.28 -24.81
N GLU A 97 -29.74 -1.03 -24.55
CA GLU A 97 -30.84 -1.99 -24.45
C GLU A 97 -31.79 -1.64 -23.30
N ASN A 98 -31.27 -1.46 -22.10
CA ASN A 98 -32.09 -1.16 -20.92
C ASN A 98 -32.75 0.23 -21.04
N ASN A 99 -32.00 1.21 -21.52
CA ASN A 99 -32.51 2.58 -21.71
C ASN A 99 -33.64 2.65 -22.71
N LYS A 100 -33.60 1.84 -23.76
CA LYS A 100 -34.68 1.69 -24.70
C LYS A 100 -35.96 1.13 -24.05
N VAL A 101 -35.81 0.14 -23.17
CA VAL A 101 -36.94 -0.45 -22.43
C VAL A 101 -37.53 0.56 -21.44
N PHE A 102 -36.66 1.31 -20.75
CA PHE A 102 -37.09 2.32 -19.77
C PHE A 102 -37.65 3.59 -20.41
N GLY A 103 -37.39 3.82 -21.69
CA GLY A 103 -37.80 5.04 -22.39
C GLY A 103 -37.00 6.30 -21.99
N GLN A 104 -35.92 6.12 -21.22
CA GLN A 104 -35.06 7.20 -20.73
C GLN A 104 -33.64 6.70 -20.39
N ALA A 105 -32.63 7.60 -20.41
CA ALA A 105 -31.26 7.33 -20.10
C ALA A 105 -31.05 7.23 -18.56
N GLN A 106 -31.26 6.06 -17.99
CA GLN A 106 -31.12 5.82 -16.54
C GLN A 106 -30.28 4.60 -16.18
N SER A 107 -29.96 3.74 -17.16
CA SER A 107 -29.20 2.51 -16.93
C SER A 107 -27.80 2.62 -17.53
N PHE A 108 -26.82 2.30 -16.68
CA PHE A 108 -25.42 2.24 -17.05
C PHE A 108 -24.84 0.89 -16.66
N VAL A 109 -23.90 0.39 -17.43
CA VAL A 109 -23.24 -0.91 -17.23
C VAL A 109 -21.73 -0.76 -17.27
N SER A 110 -21.05 -1.76 -16.72
CA SER A 110 -19.60 -1.87 -16.82
C SER A 110 -19.19 -2.16 -18.25
N GLY A 111 -18.44 -1.25 -18.86
CA GLY A 111 -17.79 -1.45 -20.15
C GLY A 111 -16.46 -2.21 -19.99
N ALA A 112 -15.50 -1.96 -20.88
CA ALA A 112 -14.19 -2.58 -20.86
C ALA A 112 -13.47 -2.31 -19.53
N PRO A 113 -12.71 -3.28 -18.98
CA PRO A 113 -11.83 -3.05 -17.86
C PRO A 113 -10.75 -2.02 -18.23
N THR A 114 -10.38 -1.16 -17.28
CA THR A 114 -9.36 -0.13 -17.52
C THR A 114 -8.09 -0.41 -16.73
N ASN A 115 -8.21 -0.70 -15.45
CA ASN A 115 -7.08 -1.03 -14.59
C ASN A 115 -7.55 -1.80 -13.35
N ILE A 116 -6.58 -2.34 -12.59
CA ILE A 116 -6.80 -2.94 -11.28
C ILE A 116 -5.79 -2.35 -10.32
N GLN A 117 -6.26 -1.93 -9.16
CA GLN A 117 -5.41 -1.42 -8.09
C GLN A 117 -5.47 -2.37 -6.89
N PHE A 118 -4.35 -2.50 -6.19
CA PHE A 118 -4.29 -3.27 -4.96
C PHE A 118 -3.68 -2.47 -3.83
N MET A 119 -4.17 -2.73 -2.62
CA MET A 119 -3.53 -2.39 -1.37
C MET A 119 -3.27 -3.69 -0.62
N VAL A 120 -2.00 -3.92 -0.24
CA VAL A 120 -1.57 -5.12 0.48
C VAL A 120 -1.00 -4.72 1.83
N LYS A 121 -1.59 -5.19 2.92
CA LYS A 121 -1.13 -4.89 4.28
C LYS A 121 0.02 -5.80 4.67
N ASP A 122 1.16 -5.20 4.97
CA ASP A 122 2.32 -5.82 5.60
C ASP A 122 3.11 -4.72 6.31
N THR A 123 2.94 -4.65 7.63
CA THR A 123 3.49 -3.56 8.45
C THR A 123 5.01 -3.54 8.50
N LYS A 124 5.67 -4.67 8.24
CA LYS A 124 7.13 -4.77 8.19
C LYS A 124 7.66 -4.36 6.82
N LYS A 125 7.11 -4.96 5.77
CA LYS A 125 7.55 -4.73 4.38
C LYS A 125 7.28 -3.30 3.92
N TYR A 126 6.12 -2.74 4.28
CA TYR A 126 5.66 -1.43 3.82
C TYR A 126 5.65 -0.39 4.95
N ALA A 127 6.58 -0.49 5.90
CA ALA A 127 6.65 0.42 7.05
C ALA A 127 6.69 1.91 6.64
N ALA A 128 7.40 2.25 5.56
CA ALA A 128 7.52 3.62 5.05
C ALA A 128 6.20 4.20 4.50
N THR A 129 5.21 3.36 4.21
CA THR A 129 3.91 3.73 3.65
C THR A 129 2.75 3.32 4.55
N GLY A 130 2.94 3.42 5.87
CA GLY A 130 1.91 3.10 6.86
C GLY A 130 1.52 1.63 6.92
N GLY A 131 2.39 0.74 6.45
CA GLY A 131 2.17 -0.71 6.40
C GLY A 131 1.37 -1.17 5.17
N TRP A 132 1.15 -0.30 4.18
CA TRP A 132 0.43 -0.65 2.96
C TRP A 132 1.34 -0.58 1.73
N GLY A 133 1.43 -1.67 0.97
CA GLY A 133 1.95 -1.69 -0.38
C GLY A 133 0.84 -1.36 -1.38
N PHE A 134 1.16 -0.51 -2.35
CA PHE A 134 0.23 -0.08 -3.40
C PHE A 134 0.58 -0.74 -4.73
N ALA A 135 -0.42 -0.98 -5.58
CA ALA A 135 -0.23 -1.45 -6.94
C ALA A 135 -1.27 -0.86 -7.89
N HIS A 136 -0.85 -0.64 -9.11
CA HIS A 136 -1.72 -0.33 -10.24
C HIS A 136 -1.28 -1.21 -11.42
N PHE A 137 -2.21 -1.95 -12.00
CA PHE A 137 -1.98 -2.80 -13.16
C PHE A 137 -2.90 -2.40 -14.29
N GLN A 138 -2.34 -2.25 -15.46
CA GLN A 138 -3.07 -2.08 -16.71
C GLN A 138 -2.66 -3.16 -17.69
N ASP A 139 -3.61 -3.86 -18.28
CA ASP A 139 -3.35 -4.99 -19.18
C ASP A 139 -2.42 -6.05 -18.59
N GLY A 140 -2.55 -6.29 -17.27
CA GLY A 140 -1.73 -7.24 -16.52
C GLY A 140 -0.30 -6.79 -16.21
N LYS A 141 0.07 -5.56 -16.60
CA LYS A 141 1.41 -5.00 -16.37
C LYS A 141 1.37 -4.00 -15.21
N PRO A 142 2.34 -4.02 -14.30
CA PRO A 142 2.43 -3.03 -13.25
C PRO A 142 2.77 -1.65 -13.82
N ALA A 143 2.20 -0.60 -13.25
CA ALA A 143 2.61 0.77 -13.52
C ALA A 143 4.05 1.00 -13.01
N ASP A 144 4.72 1.99 -13.59
CA ASP A 144 6.05 2.37 -13.15
C ASP A 144 6.03 3.11 -11.80
N GLU A 145 7.20 3.27 -11.22
CA GLU A 145 7.36 3.91 -9.92
C GLU A 145 6.91 5.38 -9.92
N ALA A 146 7.13 6.11 -11.01
CA ALA A 146 6.74 7.52 -11.12
C ALA A 146 5.22 7.68 -11.06
N PHE A 147 4.48 6.78 -11.72
CA PHE A 147 3.02 6.71 -11.66
C PHE A 147 2.52 6.36 -10.26
N MET A 148 3.22 5.47 -9.55
CA MET A 148 2.82 4.97 -8.23
C MET A 148 3.14 5.94 -7.08
N LYS A 149 4.09 6.87 -7.29
CA LYS A 149 4.59 7.79 -6.27
C LYS A 149 3.50 8.60 -5.53
N PRO A 150 2.42 9.09 -6.15
CA PRO A 150 1.36 9.83 -5.47
C PRO A 150 0.38 8.96 -4.67
N CYS A 151 0.42 7.63 -4.76
CA CYS A 151 -0.55 6.77 -4.07
C CYS A 151 -0.51 6.99 -2.56
N PHE A 152 0.64 6.83 -1.93
CA PHE A 152 0.76 6.97 -0.48
C PHE A 152 0.42 8.37 0.03
N PRO A 153 0.94 9.49 -0.50
CA PRO A 153 0.56 10.83 -0.07
C PRO A 153 -0.95 11.05 -0.07
N CYS A 154 -1.64 10.66 -1.14
CA CYS A 154 -3.09 10.78 -1.24
C CYS A 154 -3.82 9.92 -0.19
N HIS A 155 -3.44 8.65 -0.05
CA HIS A 155 -4.04 7.75 0.93
C HIS A 155 -3.76 8.17 2.38
N ASN A 156 -2.64 8.84 2.66
CA ASN A 156 -2.27 9.32 3.99
C ASN A 156 -3.22 10.40 4.52
N GLU A 157 -3.95 11.11 3.66
CA GLU A 157 -4.98 12.09 4.08
C GLU A 157 -6.10 11.44 4.91
N ILE A 158 -6.29 10.12 4.77
CA ILE A 158 -7.29 9.35 5.50
C ILE A 158 -6.68 8.35 6.48
N LYS A 159 -5.53 8.68 7.07
CA LYS A 159 -4.81 7.82 8.03
C LYS A 159 -5.66 7.33 9.21
N ALA A 160 -6.67 8.09 9.62
CA ALA A 160 -7.61 7.68 10.66
C ALA A 160 -8.44 6.43 10.29
N ARG A 161 -8.47 6.06 9.00
CA ARG A 161 -9.12 4.86 8.47
C ARG A 161 -8.11 3.87 7.90
N ASP A 162 -6.90 3.88 8.45
CA ASP A 162 -5.78 3.06 8.00
C ASP A 162 -5.52 3.18 6.49
N LEU A 163 -5.56 4.41 5.96
CA LEU A 163 -5.30 4.76 4.55
C LEU A 163 -6.34 4.21 3.54
N VAL A 164 -7.49 3.68 3.98
CA VAL A 164 -8.48 3.04 3.11
C VAL A 164 -9.67 3.93 2.85
N PHE A 165 -9.89 4.34 1.59
CA PHE A 165 -11.04 5.16 1.16
C PHE A 165 -12.35 4.39 1.21
N THR A 166 -12.33 3.11 0.83
CA THR A 166 -13.52 2.28 0.69
C THR A 166 -14.20 2.03 2.03
N ARG A 167 -15.52 2.12 2.04
CA ARG A 167 -16.37 1.71 3.15
C ARG A 167 -17.05 0.39 2.80
N TYR A 168 -17.34 -0.41 3.83
CA TYR A 168 -18.06 -1.67 3.63
C TYR A 168 -19.53 -1.37 3.32
N ALA A 169 -19.99 -1.81 2.18
CA ALA A 169 -21.41 -1.81 1.85
C ALA A 169 -22.06 -3.02 2.52
N GLN A 170 -22.99 -2.76 3.46
CA GLN A 170 -23.73 -3.80 4.17
C GLN A 170 -24.87 -4.34 3.31
#